data_73c4313d0044cd1b64f81a0c9e33caff
#
_entry.id   73c4313d0044cd1b64f81a0c9e33caff
#
_cell.length_a   1.000
_cell.length_b   1.000
_cell.length_c   1.000
_cell.angle_alpha   90.00
_cell.angle_beta   90.00
_cell.angle_gamma   90.00
#
_symmetry.space_group_name_H-M   'P 1'
#
loop_
_entity.id
_entity.type
_entity.pdbx_description
1 polymer ?
#
loop_
_entity_poly.entity_id
_entity_poly.type
_entity_poly.pdbx_seq_one_letter_code
_entity_poly.pdbx_strand_id
1 'polypeptide(L)'
;MRVLVFLFALTLAAQTRMSVEQLRGFLKSSVELHHPDKSVAGYLKKTKLTNRLEPRQFEEFIAMGAGPLTVEALRDLMVATKELPAAAPAPVKVAGPVIPPPSAEEQKRVINEARDYAMGYSKGLPDFLCMQVTRRYIDPSGLGFYGQQDVINARLSYFDQKEDYKVVSVNGRSVDTPMQRLGGATSSGEFGSMMKELFEPNTAARFDWLRWATLRGKRNHVFQYFVAQPNSHWTINYQDRQQVTPGYRGLIYVERDSLQVTRITLEADIPVDFPVQEAQTTLDYDMTDINGRGFMLPLKAEVRMREGKHLVKNEVEFRMYRKFGADTTITFDTPEPLPATATQETPPNN
;
A
#
# COMPACT_ATOMS: atom_id res chain seq x y z
N MET A 1 58.16 -1.24 -22.59
CA MET A 1 57.11 -2.14 -23.05
C MET A 1 56.05 -2.19 -21.93
N ARG A 2 55.01 -1.37 -22.03
CA ARG A 2 53.92 -1.31 -21.04
C ARG A 2 52.76 -2.17 -21.53
N VAL A 3 52.47 -3.26 -20.83
CA VAL A 3 51.32 -4.14 -21.10
C VAL A 3 50.08 -3.49 -20.47
N LEU A 4 49.16 -3.06 -21.32
CA LEU A 4 47.85 -2.55 -20.92
C LEU A 4 46.93 -3.76 -20.76
N VAL A 5 46.57 -4.10 -19.49
CA VAL A 5 45.57 -5.13 -19.18
C VAL A 5 44.19 -4.48 -19.25
N PHE A 6 43.43 -4.81 -20.31
CA PHE A 6 42.01 -4.45 -20.42
C PHE A 6 41.19 -5.38 -19.49
N LEU A 7 40.72 -4.86 -18.38
CA LEU A 7 39.69 -5.50 -17.57
C LEU A 7 38.33 -5.33 -18.27
N PHE A 8 37.88 -6.40 -18.92
CA PHE A 8 36.48 -6.51 -19.37
C PHE A 8 35.59 -6.67 -18.13
N ALA A 9 34.91 -5.60 -17.73
CA ALA A 9 33.81 -5.69 -16.76
C ALA A 9 32.63 -6.38 -17.43
N LEU A 10 32.43 -7.68 -17.15
CA LEU A 10 31.21 -8.40 -17.47
C LEU A 10 30.09 -7.80 -16.59
N THR A 11 29.25 -6.98 -17.20
CA THR A 11 27.96 -6.62 -16.60
C THR A 11 27.08 -7.87 -16.58
N LEU A 12 27.06 -8.59 -15.45
CA LEU A 12 26.04 -9.61 -15.19
C LEU A 12 24.69 -8.89 -15.16
N ALA A 13 23.90 -9.02 -16.23
CA ALA A 13 22.49 -8.69 -16.18
C ALA A 13 21.87 -9.57 -15.08
N ALA A 14 21.43 -8.95 -13.98
CA ALA A 14 20.79 -9.66 -12.88
C ALA A 14 19.49 -10.30 -13.41
N GLN A 15 19.53 -11.61 -13.63
CA GLN A 15 18.36 -12.37 -14.04
C GLN A 15 17.40 -12.45 -12.84
N THR A 16 16.18 -12.00 -13.04
CA THR A 16 15.14 -12.06 -12.01
C THR A 16 14.84 -13.52 -11.67
N ARG A 17 14.96 -13.89 -10.40
CA ARG A 17 14.59 -15.22 -9.89
C ARG A 17 13.27 -15.12 -9.14
N MET A 18 12.35 -16.05 -9.40
CA MET A 18 11.08 -16.14 -8.68
C MET A 18 10.64 -17.59 -8.48
N SER A 19 9.80 -17.84 -7.48
CA SER A 19 9.14 -19.13 -7.30
C SER A 19 7.94 -19.27 -8.23
N VAL A 20 7.44 -20.49 -8.42
CA VAL A 20 6.20 -20.74 -9.19
C VAL A 20 5.01 -20.06 -8.53
N GLU A 21 4.99 -19.90 -7.21
CA GLU A 21 3.92 -19.16 -6.51
C GLU A 21 3.99 -17.65 -6.79
N GLN A 22 5.19 -17.08 -6.83
CA GLN A 22 5.37 -15.68 -7.25
C GLN A 22 4.99 -15.47 -8.72
N LEU A 23 5.32 -16.45 -9.59
CA LEU A 23 4.87 -16.47 -10.99
C LEU A 23 3.34 -16.50 -11.10
N ARG A 24 2.65 -17.28 -10.26
CA ARG A 24 1.19 -17.31 -10.19
C ARG A 24 0.63 -15.92 -9.86
N GLY A 25 1.14 -15.28 -8.81
CA GLY A 25 0.75 -13.93 -8.41
C GLY A 25 0.97 -12.91 -9.54
N PHE A 26 2.13 -12.97 -10.18
CA PHE A 26 2.46 -12.12 -11.33
C PHE A 26 1.48 -12.29 -12.49
N LEU A 27 1.19 -13.53 -12.92
CA LEU A 27 0.28 -13.79 -14.03
C LEU A 27 -1.15 -13.37 -13.70
N LYS A 28 -1.62 -13.65 -12.48
CA LYS A 28 -2.94 -13.21 -12.02
C LYS A 28 -3.07 -11.69 -12.13
N SER A 29 -2.13 -10.95 -11.56
CA SER A 29 -2.11 -9.48 -11.64
C SER A 29 -1.99 -8.97 -13.08
N SER A 30 -1.18 -9.64 -13.92
CA SER A 30 -1.02 -9.26 -15.32
C SER A 30 -2.31 -9.39 -16.12
N VAL A 31 -3.10 -10.42 -15.86
CA VAL A 31 -4.41 -10.62 -16.51
C VAL A 31 -5.43 -9.62 -15.99
N GLU A 32 -5.51 -9.44 -14.67
CA GLU A 32 -6.44 -8.48 -14.04
C GLU A 32 -6.18 -7.05 -14.51
N LEU A 33 -4.92 -6.68 -14.71
CA LEU A 33 -4.49 -5.36 -15.18
C LEU A 33 -4.42 -5.25 -16.71
N HIS A 34 -4.88 -6.24 -17.47
CA HIS A 34 -4.92 -6.27 -18.94
C HIS A 34 -3.55 -5.97 -19.58
N HIS A 35 -2.45 -6.46 -19.01
CA HIS A 35 -1.12 -6.24 -19.55
C HIS A 35 -0.98 -6.84 -20.97
N PRO A 36 -0.30 -6.16 -21.92
CA PRO A 36 -0.06 -6.69 -23.25
C PRO A 36 0.69 -8.02 -23.21
N ASP A 37 0.18 -9.03 -23.87
CA ASP A 37 0.75 -10.40 -23.92
C ASP A 37 2.24 -10.42 -24.27
N LYS A 38 2.66 -9.60 -25.26
CA LYS A 38 4.06 -9.45 -25.65
C LYS A 38 4.95 -8.97 -24.50
N SER A 39 4.43 -8.11 -23.64
CA SER A 39 5.19 -7.56 -22.49
C SER A 39 5.36 -8.61 -21.41
N VAL A 40 4.29 -9.34 -21.07
CA VAL A 40 4.30 -10.44 -20.10
C VAL A 40 5.26 -11.54 -20.57
N ALA A 41 5.15 -11.99 -21.83
CA ALA A 41 6.05 -12.96 -22.43
C ALA A 41 7.52 -12.50 -22.42
N GLY A 42 7.77 -11.24 -22.76
CA GLY A 42 9.12 -10.67 -22.76
C GLY A 42 9.76 -10.64 -21.37
N TYR A 43 8.97 -10.49 -20.32
CA TYR A 43 9.43 -10.59 -18.93
C TYR A 43 9.73 -12.05 -18.56
N LEU A 44 8.84 -12.97 -18.86
CA LEU A 44 9.03 -14.40 -18.56
C LEU A 44 10.28 -14.98 -19.22
N LYS A 45 10.61 -14.57 -20.45
CA LYS A 45 11.84 -14.97 -21.14
C LYS A 45 13.15 -14.56 -20.43
N LYS A 46 13.09 -13.53 -19.55
CA LYS A 46 14.23 -13.06 -18.74
C LYS A 46 14.20 -13.62 -17.31
N THR A 47 13.18 -14.36 -16.95
CA THR A 47 12.96 -14.89 -15.61
C THR A 47 13.53 -16.29 -15.47
N LYS A 48 14.08 -16.61 -14.29
CA LYS A 48 14.43 -17.98 -13.89
C LYS A 48 13.58 -18.39 -12.70
N LEU A 49 13.01 -19.58 -12.78
CA LEU A 49 12.27 -20.13 -11.63
C LEU A 49 13.23 -20.79 -10.64
N THR A 50 12.87 -20.78 -9.36
CA THR A 50 13.62 -21.43 -8.27
C THR A 50 13.17 -22.87 -8.02
N ASN A 51 12.03 -23.28 -8.61
CA ASN A 51 11.44 -24.60 -8.48
C ASN A 51 10.73 -24.98 -9.79
N ARG A 52 10.47 -26.28 -9.95
CA ARG A 52 9.88 -26.86 -11.16
C ARG A 52 8.46 -26.33 -11.39
N LEU A 53 8.17 -25.92 -12.63
CA LEU A 53 6.82 -25.63 -13.10
C LEU A 53 6.18 -26.94 -13.56
N GLU A 54 5.15 -27.41 -12.85
CA GLU A 54 4.47 -28.65 -13.14
C GLU A 54 3.38 -28.47 -14.20
N PRO A 55 3.03 -29.54 -14.96
CA PRO A 55 1.98 -29.48 -16.00
C PRO A 55 0.65 -28.92 -15.47
N ARG A 56 0.24 -29.31 -14.27
CA ARG A 56 -0.99 -28.83 -13.66
C ARG A 56 -1.00 -27.31 -13.44
N GLN A 57 0.14 -26.75 -12.99
CA GLN A 57 0.27 -25.31 -12.78
C GLN A 57 0.34 -24.55 -14.11
N PHE A 58 0.97 -25.15 -15.13
CA PHE A 58 0.98 -24.61 -16.48
C PHE A 58 -0.44 -24.49 -17.06
N GLU A 59 -1.26 -25.54 -16.93
CA GLU A 59 -2.67 -25.50 -17.36
C GLU A 59 -3.49 -24.47 -16.56
N GLU A 60 -3.24 -24.36 -15.26
CA GLU A 60 -3.87 -23.34 -14.42
C GLU A 60 -3.54 -21.92 -14.91
N PHE A 61 -2.30 -21.65 -15.29
CA PHE A 61 -1.89 -20.36 -15.82
C PHE A 61 -2.53 -20.01 -17.15
N ILE A 62 -2.74 -21.02 -18.02
CA ILE A 62 -3.51 -20.85 -19.25
C ILE A 62 -4.97 -20.52 -18.93
N ALA A 63 -5.57 -21.23 -17.98
CA ALA A 63 -6.96 -21.02 -17.57
C ALA A 63 -7.19 -19.64 -16.91
N MET A 64 -6.14 -19.01 -16.34
CA MET A 64 -6.19 -17.62 -15.84
C MET A 64 -6.30 -16.58 -16.95
N GLY A 65 -6.13 -16.94 -18.23
CA GLY A 65 -6.22 -16.03 -19.36
C GLY A 65 -4.87 -15.59 -19.93
N ALA A 66 -3.81 -16.38 -19.72
CA ALA A 66 -2.52 -16.11 -20.35
C ALA A 66 -2.64 -16.05 -21.88
N GLY A 67 -2.10 -15.00 -22.51
CA GLY A 67 -2.11 -14.86 -23.97
C GLY A 67 -1.12 -15.80 -24.67
N PRO A 68 -1.21 -15.95 -26.00
CA PRO A 68 -0.46 -16.96 -26.76
C PRO A 68 1.06 -16.87 -26.58
N LEU A 69 1.65 -15.67 -26.59
CA LEU A 69 3.09 -15.45 -26.39
C LEU A 69 3.52 -15.77 -24.94
N THR A 70 2.66 -15.44 -23.97
CA THR A 70 2.87 -15.79 -22.56
C THR A 70 2.85 -17.30 -22.37
N VAL A 71 1.93 -18.02 -23.02
CA VAL A 71 1.85 -19.51 -23.00
C VAL A 71 3.11 -20.13 -23.57
N GLU A 72 3.65 -19.60 -24.68
CA GLU A 72 4.94 -20.04 -25.24
C GLU A 72 6.08 -19.89 -24.24
N ALA A 73 6.19 -18.70 -23.63
CA ALA A 73 7.23 -18.43 -22.62
C ALA A 73 7.09 -19.30 -21.37
N LEU A 74 5.87 -19.62 -20.94
CA LEU A 74 5.60 -20.55 -19.84
C LEU A 74 6.01 -21.98 -20.18
N ARG A 75 5.81 -22.41 -21.44
CA ARG A 75 6.25 -23.73 -21.91
C ARG A 75 7.78 -23.84 -21.88
N ASP A 76 8.49 -22.78 -22.31
CA ASP A 76 9.94 -22.71 -22.24
C ASP A 76 10.42 -22.80 -20.77
N LEU A 77 9.78 -22.09 -19.85
CA LEU A 77 10.07 -22.19 -18.42
C LEU A 77 9.81 -23.58 -17.86
N MET A 78 8.73 -24.24 -18.27
CA MET A 78 8.42 -25.60 -17.84
C MET A 78 9.52 -26.59 -18.29
N VAL A 79 10.01 -26.47 -19.53
CA VAL A 79 11.12 -27.28 -20.02
C VAL A 79 12.41 -26.95 -19.28
N ALA A 80 12.74 -25.66 -19.10
CA ALA A 80 13.95 -25.21 -18.44
C ALA A 80 14.02 -25.59 -16.94
N THR A 81 12.88 -25.86 -16.32
CA THR A 81 12.81 -26.16 -14.88
C THR A 81 12.56 -27.63 -14.56
N LYS A 82 12.57 -28.53 -15.58
CA LYS A 82 12.24 -29.95 -15.42
C LYS A 82 13.07 -30.65 -14.33
N GLU A 83 14.35 -30.30 -14.22
CA GLU A 83 15.29 -30.89 -13.25
C GLU A 83 15.28 -30.19 -11.89
N LEU A 84 14.54 -29.09 -11.72
CA LEU A 84 14.44 -28.43 -10.43
C LEU A 84 13.50 -29.21 -9.48
N PRO A 85 13.70 -29.06 -8.15
CA PRO A 85 12.79 -29.66 -7.18
C PRO A 85 11.36 -29.11 -7.37
N ALA A 86 10.36 -29.96 -7.13
CA ALA A 86 8.98 -29.50 -7.09
C ALA A 86 8.82 -28.38 -6.05
N ALA A 87 7.87 -27.46 -6.27
CA ALA A 87 7.48 -26.53 -5.24
C ALA A 87 7.06 -27.33 -3.98
N ALA A 88 7.54 -26.96 -2.82
CA ALA A 88 6.96 -27.46 -1.59
C ALA A 88 5.44 -27.18 -1.66
N PRO A 89 4.59 -28.17 -1.33
CA PRO A 89 3.16 -27.94 -1.31
C PRO A 89 2.93 -26.70 -0.44
N ALA A 90 2.22 -25.71 -1.00
CA ALA A 90 1.81 -24.55 -0.21
C ALA A 90 1.18 -25.10 1.07
N PRO A 91 1.55 -24.59 2.25
CA PRO A 91 0.94 -25.07 3.48
C PRO A 91 -0.56 -24.96 3.26
N VAL A 92 -1.26 -26.08 3.32
CA VAL A 92 -2.73 -26.11 3.26
C VAL A 92 -3.10 -25.26 4.48
N LYS A 93 -3.54 -24.02 4.23
CA LYS A 93 -4.15 -23.20 5.27
C LYS A 93 -5.36 -24.02 5.69
N VAL A 94 -5.22 -24.81 6.76
CA VAL A 94 -6.35 -25.41 7.45
C VAL A 94 -7.24 -24.21 7.75
N ALA A 95 -8.38 -24.12 7.09
CA ALA A 95 -9.36 -23.10 7.40
C ALA A 95 -9.67 -23.30 8.88
N GLY A 96 -9.21 -22.37 9.72
CA GLY A 96 -9.58 -22.38 11.13
C GLY A 96 -11.09 -22.41 11.25
N PRO A 97 -11.65 -22.74 12.40
CA PRO A 97 -13.10 -22.76 12.60
C PRO A 97 -13.66 -21.43 12.10
N VAL A 98 -14.69 -21.53 11.25
CA VAL A 98 -15.32 -20.34 10.64
C VAL A 98 -15.97 -19.55 11.78
N ILE A 99 -15.42 -18.39 12.09
CA ILE A 99 -15.97 -17.48 13.09
C ILE A 99 -17.25 -16.88 12.49
N PRO A 100 -18.41 -17.04 13.14
CA PRO A 100 -19.64 -16.52 12.59
C PRO A 100 -19.57 -14.98 12.47
N PRO A 101 -20.33 -14.40 11.52
CA PRO A 101 -20.47 -12.94 11.46
C PRO A 101 -21.12 -12.42 12.73
N PRO A 102 -20.84 -11.17 13.15
CA PRO A 102 -21.51 -10.54 14.28
C PRO A 102 -22.99 -10.30 13.98
N SER A 103 -23.82 -10.19 15.02
CA SER A 103 -25.23 -9.84 14.86
C SER A 103 -25.40 -8.45 14.21
N ALA A 104 -26.55 -8.19 13.60
CA ALA A 104 -26.84 -6.87 13.01
C ALA A 104 -26.76 -5.73 14.03
N GLU A 105 -27.17 -5.99 15.26
CA GLU A 105 -27.05 -5.03 16.37
C GLU A 105 -25.59 -4.75 16.72
N GLU A 106 -24.77 -5.79 16.77
CA GLU A 106 -23.33 -5.63 17.01
C GLU A 106 -22.67 -4.85 15.88
N GLN A 107 -22.96 -5.17 14.62
CA GLN A 107 -22.44 -4.43 13.46
C GLN A 107 -22.78 -2.94 13.55
N LYS A 108 -24.04 -2.62 13.87
CA LYS A 108 -24.50 -1.24 14.03
C LYS A 108 -23.81 -0.54 15.21
N ARG A 109 -23.65 -1.23 16.34
CA ARG A 109 -22.94 -0.71 17.50
C ARG A 109 -21.48 -0.38 17.14
N VAL A 110 -20.77 -1.31 16.52
CA VAL A 110 -19.36 -1.13 16.12
C VAL A 110 -19.18 0.08 15.21
N ILE A 111 -20.03 0.26 14.20
CA ILE A 111 -19.95 1.44 13.31
C ILE A 111 -20.28 2.74 14.04
N ASN A 112 -21.22 2.75 14.96
CA ASN A 112 -21.55 3.95 15.73
C ASN A 112 -20.38 4.35 16.66
N GLU A 113 -19.80 3.40 17.38
CA GLU A 113 -18.62 3.63 18.24
C GLU A 113 -17.40 4.09 17.41
N ALA A 114 -17.18 3.46 16.25
CA ALA A 114 -16.13 3.91 15.33
C ALA A 114 -16.36 5.34 14.81
N ARG A 115 -17.62 5.73 14.58
CA ARG A 115 -17.99 7.11 14.23
C ARG A 115 -17.66 8.07 15.36
N ASP A 116 -18.10 7.78 16.58
CA ASP A 116 -17.85 8.65 17.73
C ASP A 116 -16.36 8.81 17.98
N TYR A 117 -15.59 7.72 17.85
CA TYR A 117 -14.15 7.73 17.90
C TYR A 117 -13.55 8.62 16.78
N ALA A 118 -13.95 8.45 15.53
CA ALA A 118 -13.44 9.20 14.38
C ALA A 118 -13.72 10.71 14.50
N MET A 119 -14.93 11.08 14.94
CA MET A 119 -15.32 12.48 15.12
C MET A 119 -14.57 13.15 16.27
N GLY A 120 -14.13 12.39 17.27
CA GLY A 120 -13.33 12.87 18.39
C GLY A 120 -11.81 12.78 18.19
N TYR A 121 -11.36 12.03 17.18
CA TYR A 121 -9.96 11.60 17.03
C TYR A 121 -8.95 12.77 17.08
N SER A 122 -9.07 13.73 16.19
CA SER A 122 -8.12 14.86 16.10
C SER A 122 -8.08 15.71 17.37
N LYS A 123 -9.22 15.83 18.07
CA LYS A 123 -9.30 16.55 19.36
C LYS A 123 -8.63 15.79 20.50
N GLY A 124 -8.55 14.47 20.38
CA GLY A 124 -7.93 13.61 21.38
C GLY A 124 -6.42 13.49 21.23
N LEU A 125 -5.84 13.94 20.13
CA LEU A 125 -4.41 13.89 19.89
C LEU A 125 -3.66 14.97 20.67
N PRO A 126 -2.48 14.66 21.25
CA PRO A 126 -1.62 15.67 21.86
C PRO A 126 -0.86 16.42 20.75
N ASP A 127 -0.24 17.53 21.12
CA ASP A 127 0.78 18.14 20.27
C ASP A 127 2.03 17.25 20.22
N PHE A 128 2.50 16.92 19.02
CA PHE A 128 3.64 16.02 18.83
C PHE A 128 4.50 16.40 17.63
N LEU A 129 5.68 15.79 17.58
CA LEU A 129 6.57 15.76 16.42
C LEU A 129 6.73 14.29 15.98
N CYS A 130 6.84 14.06 14.68
CA CYS A 130 7.29 12.78 14.16
C CYS A 130 8.12 12.96 12.88
N MET A 131 8.80 11.91 12.47
CA MET A 131 9.45 11.84 11.16
C MET A 131 8.50 11.13 10.20
N GLN A 132 8.22 11.76 9.07
CA GLN A 132 7.61 11.14 7.91
C GLN A 132 8.69 10.75 6.93
N VAL A 133 8.75 9.45 6.60
CA VAL A 133 9.65 8.90 5.59
C VAL A 133 8.81 8.46 4.40
N THR A 134 8.97 9.13 3.27
CA THR A 134 8.26 8.81 2.02
C THR A 134 9.24 8.16 1.04
N ARG A 135 9.04 6.89 0.70
CA ARG A 135 9.76 6.18 -0.36
C ARG A 135 8.89 6.20 -1.61
N ARG A 136 9.38 6.87 -2.66
CA ARG A 136 8.65 6.98 -3.91
C ARG A 136 9.18 5.99 -4.93
N TYR A 137 8.26 5.35 -5.64
CA TYR A 137 8.56 4.35 -6.65
C TYR A 137 7.78 4.67 -7.92
N ILE A 138 8.39 4.38 -9.06
CA ILE A 138 7.78 4.50 -10.38
C ILE A 138 8.00 3.22 -11.18
N ASP A 139 6.98 2.83 -11.94
CA ASP A 139 7.08 1.82 -12.98
C ASP A 139 6.55 2.39 -14.30
N PRO A 140 7.45 2.77 -15.23
CA PRO A 140 7.06 3.28 -16.54
C PRO A 140 6.57 2.19 -17.49
N SER A 141 6.74 0.92 -17.14
CA SER A 141 6.30 -0.22 -17.97
C SER A 141 4.83 -0.56 -17.78
N GLY A 142 4.26 -0.23 -16.63
CA GLY A 142 2.90 -0.60 -16.24
C GLY A 142 2.73 -2.07 -15.86
N LEU A 143 3.83 -2.79 -15.60
CA LEU A 143 3.84 -4.22 -15.30
C LEU A 143 3.98 -4.53 -13.80
N GLY A 144 4.02 -3.51 -12.95
CA GLY A 144 4.21 -3.66 -11.51
C GLY A 144 5.68 -3.76 -11.07
N PHE A 145 6.64 -3.41 -11.96
CA PHE A 145 8.07 -3.41 -11.64
C PHE A 145 8.51 -2.03 -11.15
N TYR A 146 8.26 -1.80 -9.90
CA TYR A 146 8.57 -0.52 -9.27
C TYR A 146 10.07 -0.35 -9.02
N GLY A 147 10.67 0.65 -9.66
CA GLY A 147 11.99 1.18 -9.31
C GLY A 147 11.87 2.28 -8.26
N GLN A 148 12.70 2.26 -7.22
CA GLN A 148 12.75 3.34 -6.24
C GLN A 148 13.30 4.60 -6.91
N GLN A 149 12.56 5.70 -6.84
CA GLN A 149 12.93 7.00 -7.38
C GLN A 149 13.75 7.80 -6.36
N ASP A 150 13.21 7.96 -5.18
CA ASP A 150 13.86 8.67 -4.08
C ASP A 150 13.27 8.32 -2.72
N VAL A 151 13.91 8.87 -1.68
CA VAL A 151 13.46 8.81 -0.28
C VAL A 151 13.44 10.23 0.27
N ILE A 152 12.28 10.68 0.72
CA ILE A 152 12.08 12.01 1.32
C ILE A 152 11.86 11.84 2.81
N ASN A 153 12.68 12.52 3.61
CA ASN A 153 12.46 12.65 5.05
C ASN A 153 11.89 14.04 5.34
N ALA A 154 10.77 14.08 6.03
CA ALA A 154 10.16 15.31 6.48
C ALA A 154 9.91 15.27 7.99
N ARG A 155 10.14 16.37 8.66
CA ARG A 155 9.66 16.58 10.02
C ARG A 155 8.20 17.00 9.92
N LEU A 156 7.33 16.24 10.57
CA LEU A 156 5.94 16.57 10.75
C LEU A 156 5.75 17.09 12.18
N SER A 157 5.16 18.27 12.31
CA SER A 157 4.68 18.82 13.57
C SER A 157 3.15 18.87 13.56
N TYR A 158 2.54 18.33 14.61
CA TYR A 158 1.12 18.44 14.88
C TYR A 158 0.96 19.34 16.10
N PHE A 159 0.44 20.54 15.87
CA PHE A 159 0.26 21.55 16.89
C PHE A 159 -1.08 22.27 16.70
N ASP A 160 -1.86 22.42 17.76
CA ASP A 160 -3.19 23.03 17.72
C ASP A 160 -4.07 22.45 16.61
N GLN A 161 -4.10 21.11 16.50
CA GLN A 161 -4.85 20.33 15.50
C GLN A 161 -4.46 20.66 14.03
N LYS A 162 -3.27 21.21 13.80
CA LYS A 162 -2.74 21.51 12.46
C LYS A 162 -1.46 20.76 12.20
N GLU A 163 -1.36 20.27 10.98
CA GLU A 163 -0.17 19.60 10.47
C GLU A 163 0.73 20.60 9.74
N ASP A 164 2.03 20.58 10.05
CA ASP A 164 3.06 21.31 9.32
C ASP A 164 4.19 20.37 8.93
N TYR A 165 4.56 20.40 7.65
CA TYR A 165 5.54 19.50 7.04
C TYR A 165 6.76 20.28 6.58
N LYS A 166 7.90 20.00 7.17
CA LYS A 166 9.18 20.54 6.74
C LYS A 166 10.07 19.42 6.17
N VAL A 167 10.33 19.47 4.87
CA VAL A 167 11.30 18.54 4.24
C VAL A 167 12.69 18.83 4.84
N VAL A 168 13.39 17.75 5.18
CA VAL A 168 14.70 17.79 5.82
C VAL A 168 15.76 17.25 4.89
N SER A 169 15.46 16.13 4.20
CA SER A 169 16.40 15.56 3.25
C SER A 169 15.69 14.82 2.12
N VAL A 170 16.38 14.74 0.98
CA VAL A 170 16.03 13.89 -0.16
C VAL A 170 17.25 13.02 -0.48
N ASN A 171 17.07 11.70 -0.47
CA ASN A 171 18.16 10.72 -0.65
C ASN A 171 19.34 10.97 0.31
N GLY A 172 19.05 11.29 1.56
CA GLY A 172 20.05 11.58 2.60
C GLY A 172 20.77 12.94 2.47
N ARG A 173 20.46 13.73 1.44
CA ARG A 173 21.02 15.08 1.28
C ARG A 173 20.06 16.12 1.85
N SER A 174 20.54 16.98 2.73
CA SER A 174 19.74 18.08 3.28
C SER A 174 19.24 19.00 2.18
N VAL A 175 17.96 19.36 2.23
CA VAL A 175 17.32 20.28 1.30
C VAL A 175 16.41 21.24 2.05
N ASP A 176 16.26 22.46 1.52
CA ASP A 176 15.30 23.46 2.00
C ASP A 176 14.25 23.73 0.91
N THR A 177 13.56 22.67 0.50
CA THR A 177 12.56 22.71 -0.58
C THR A 177 11.21 22.30 0.00
N PRO A 178 10.14 23.10 -0.17
CA PRO A 178 8.80 22.70 0.24
C PRO A 178 8.36 21.41 -0.45
N MET A 179 7.59 20.56 0.27
CA MET A 179 7.10 19.27 -0.22
C MET A 179 6.40 19.40 -1.59
N GLN A 180 5.60 20.45 -1.77
CA GLN A 180 4.83 20.72 -3.00
C GLN A 180 5.73 20.93 -4.23
N ARG A 181 6.97 21.39 -4.04
CA ARG A 181 7.94 21.59 -5.14
C ARG A 181 8.72 20.36 -5.53
N LEU A 182 8.63 19.27 -4.74
CA LEU A 182 9.28 18.01 -5.04
C LEU A 182 8.53 17.21 -6.12
N GLY A 183 7.31 17.64 -6.49
CA GLY A 183 6.47 16.98 -7.47
C GLY A 183 6.06 15.56 -7.06
N GLY A 184 5.38 14.86 -7.95
CA GLY A 184 4.88 13.51 -7.73
C GLY A 184 3.56 13.49 -6.95
N ALA A 185 3.06 12.28 -6.68
CA ALA A 185 1.84 12.10 -5.91
C ALA A 185 2.08 12.43 -4.43
N THR A 186 1.16 13.14 -3.83
CA THR A 186 1.14 13.44 -2.39
C THR A 186 -0.23 13.10 -1.82
N SER A 187 -0.29 12.69 -0.58
CA SER A 187 -1.51 12.53 0.20
C SER A 187 -1.50 13.45 1.41
N SER A 188 -2.66 13.67 1.99
CA SER A 188 -2.86 14.44 3.21
C SER A 188 -4.09 13.92 3.96
N GLY A 189 -4.19 14.23 5.25
CA GLY A 189 -5.34 13.84 6.07
C GLY A 189 -5.13 12.55 6.88
N GLU A 190 -3.90 12.07 6.98
CA GLU A 190 -3.55 10.86 7.73
C GLU A 190 -3.86 11.00 9.23
N PHE A 191 -3.73 12.21 9.79
CA PHE A 191 -4.00 12.49 11.21
C PHE A 191 -5.47 12.80 11.51
N GLY A 192 -6.37 12.13 10.82
CA GLY A 192 -7.79 12.07 11.16
C GLY A 192 -8.74 12.73 10.17
N SER A 193 -8.28 13.55 9.23
CA SER A 193 -9.18 14.20 8.27
C SER A 193 -9.91 13.17 7.40
N MET A 194 -9.20 12.18 6.85
CA MET A 194 -9.80 11.08 6.08
C MET A 194 -10.77 10.25 6.95
N MET A 195 -10.35 9.90 8.16
CA MET A 195 -11.19 9.12 9.08
C MET A 195 -12.45 9.89 9.44
N LYS A 196 -12.34 11.17 9.78
CA LYS A 196 -13.46 12.05 10.14
C LYS A 196 -14.41 12.23 8.96
N GLU A 197 -13.88 12.55 7.77
CA GLU A 197 -14.67 12.76 6.55
C GLU A 197 -15.57 11.57 6.24
N LEU A 198 -15.02 10.36 6.36
CA LEU A 198 -15.77 9.13 6.11
C LEU A 198 -17.03 8.99 6.98
N PHE A 199 -17.02 9.55 8.19
CA PHE A 199 -18.13 9.48 9.14
C PHE A 199 -18.96 10.76 9.25
N GLU A 200 -18.63 11.82 8.51
CA GLU A 200 -19.43 13.04 8.50
C GLU A 200 -20.81 12.77 7.87
N PRO A 201 -21.89 13.38 8.42
CA PRO A 201 -23.25 13.14 7.93
C PRO A 201 -23.46 13.48 6.46
N ASN A 202 -22.79 14.52 5.95
CA ASN A 202 -22.88 14.97 4.55
C ASN A 202 -22.17 14.02 3.57
N THR A 203 -21.19 13.25 4.04
CA THR A 203 -20.55 12.19 3.25
C THR A 203 -21.51 11.04 2.96
N ALA A 204 -22.50 10.84 3.81
CA ALA A 204 -23.54 9.81 3.65
C ALA A 204 -22.97 8.41 3.30
N ALA A 205 -21.81 8.07 3.86
CA ALA A 205 -21.15 6.80 3.62
C ALA A 205 -22.02 5.62 4.07
N ARG A 206 -22.14 4.61 3.21
CA ARG A 206 -22.81 3.35 3.53
C ARG A 206 -21.77 2.34 3.98
N PHE A 207 -22.08 1.60 5.06
CA PHE A 207 -21.19 0.60 5.64
C PHE A 207 -21.90 -0.75 5.70
N ASP A 208 -21.25 -1.79 5.14
CA ASP A 208 -21.72 -3.16 5.20
C ASP A 208 -20.61 -4.05 5.77
N TRP A 209 -20.94 -4.84 6.79
CA TRP A 209 -19.96 -5.77 7.35
C TRP A 209 -19.59 -6.84 6.33
N LEU A 210 -18.29 -7.04 6.13
CA LEU A 210 -17.77 -7.94 5.11
C LEU A 210 -17.20 -9.23 5.69
N ARG A 211 -16.32 -9.12 6.70
CA ARG A 211 -15.58 -10.26 7.26
C ARG A 211 -14.80 -9.91 8.52
N TRP A 212 -14.31 -10.94 9.17
CA TRP A 212 -13.26 -10.80 10.18
C TRP A 212 -11.87 -10.72 9.50
N ALA A 213 -10.93 -10.05 10.16
CA ALA A 213 -9.51 -10.02 9.80
C ALA A 213 -8.65 -9.96 11.06
N THR A 214 -7.36 -10.27 10.91
CA THR A 214 -6.36 -10.04 11.97
C THR A 214 -5.30 -9.10 11.45
N LEU A 215 -5.08 -8.00 12.17
CA LEU A 215 -3.98 -7.07 11.96
C LEU A 215 -3.15 -7.01 13.24
N ARG A 216 -1.84 -7.21 13.12
CA ARG A 216 -0.90 -7.16 14.27
C ARG A 216 -1.37 -8.01 15.47
N GLY A 217 -1.90 -9.21 15.18
CA GLY A 217 -2.39 -10.14 16.19
C GLY A 217 -3.77 -9.80 16.78
N LYS A 218 -4.37 -8.68 16.42
CA LYS A 218 -5.68 -8.24 16.91
C LYS A 218 -6.79 -8.52 15.90
N ARG A 219 -7.93 -9.02 16.37
CA ARG A 219 -9.11 -9.26 15.53
C ARG A 219 -9.81 -7.95 15.21
N ASN A 220 -10.20 -7.81 13.96
CA ASN A 220 -10.88 -6.64 13.44
C ASN A 220 -12.17 -7.02 12.74
N HIS A 221 -13.21 -6.22 12.95
CA HIS A 221 -14.35 -6.13 12.05
C HIS A 221 -13.88 -5.40 10.78
N VAL A 222 -14.17 -5.96 9.62
CA VAL A 222 -13.92 -5.31 8.33
C VAL A 222 -15.26 -4.95 7.72
N PHE A 223 -15.50 -3.67 7.53
CA PHE A 223 -16.64 -3.17 6.79
C PHE A 223 -16.18 -2.64 5.44
N GLN A 224 -16.92 -2.99 4.39
CA GLN A 224 -16.83 -2.25 3.14
C GLN A 224 -17.63 -0.96 3.26
N TYR A 225 -17.18 0.08 2.59
CA TYR A 225 -17.92 1.33 2.52
C TYR A 225 -17.95 1.90 1.10
N PHE A 226 -18.95 2.73 0.85
CA PHE A 226 -19.14 3.43 -0.42
C PHE A 226 -19.61 4.85 -0.17
N VAL A 227 -18.97 5.80 -0.88
CA VAL A 227 -19.33 7.23 -0.90
C VAL A 227 -19.62 7.63 -2.33
N ALA A 228 -20.86 8.08 -2.58
CA ALA A 228 -21.27 8.55 -3.90
C ALA A 228 -20.57 9.88 -4.25
N GLN A 229 -20.27 10.09 -5.53
CA GLN A 229 -19.57 11.27 -6.02
C GLN A 229 -20.18 12.61 -5.51
N PRO A 230 -21.51 12.84 -5.47
CA PRO A 230 -22.06 14.09 -4.94
C PRO A 230 -21.80 14.35 -3.45
N ASN A 231 -21.46 13.32 -2.70
CA ASN A 231 -21.19 13.38 -1.27
C ASN A 231 -19.68 13.33 -0.94
N SER A 232 -18.85 13.19 -1.96
CA SER A 232 -17.40 13.13 -1.81
C SER A 232 -16.81 14.53 -1.66
N HIS A 233 -15.86 14.66 -0.74
CA HIS A 233 -15.00 15.84 -0.59
C HIS A 233 -13.55 15.49 -0.90
N TRP A 234 -13.28 14.23 -1.23
CA TRP A 234 -11.94 13.77 -1.57
C TRP A 234 -11.58 14.16 -3.00
N THR A 235 -10.44 14.84 -3.16
CA THR A 235 -10.07 15.50 -4.41
C THR A 235 -8.74 15.00 -4.92
N ILE A 236 -8.65 14.78 -6.24
CA ILE A 236 -7.42 14.53 -6.96
C ILE A 236 -7.07 15.77 -7.78
N ASN A 237 -5.89 16.34 -7.51
CA ASN A 237 -5.30 17.41 -8.30
C ASN A 237 -4.23 16.82 -9.23
N TYR A 238 -4.32 17.13 -10.51
CA TYR A 238 -3.35 16.69 -11.51
C TYR A 238 -2.60 17.88 -12.08
N GLN A 239 -1.28 17.95 -11.81
CA GLN A 239 -0.35 18.98 -12.31
C GLN A 239 -0.82 20.44 -12.08
N ASP A 240 -1.58 20.70 -11.01
CA ASP A 240 -2.20 22.01 -10.71
C ASP A 240 -3.06 22.61 -11.84
N ARG A 241 -3.50 21.77 -12.79
CA ARG A 241 -4.27 22.20 -13.97
C ARG A 241 -5.66 21.58 -14.05
N GLN A 242 -5.81 20.39 -13.55
CA GLN A 242 -7.06 19.65 -13.56
C GLN A 242 -7.36 19.09 -12.18
N GLN A 243 -8.62 19.13 -11.83
CA GLN A 243 -9.08 18.64 -10.52
C GLN A 243 -10.35 17.81 -10.72
N VAL A 244 -10.48 16.74 -9.98
CA VAL A 244 -11.68 15.92 -9.90
C VAL A 244 -12.00 15.56 -8.46
N THR A 245 -13.28 15.51 -8.12
CA THR A 245 -13.80 15.00 -6.86
C THR A 245 -14.62 13.75 -7.17
N PRO A 246 -13.99 12.56 -7.23
CA PRO A 246 -14.66 11.31 -7.56
C PRO A 246 -15.43 10.75 -6.37
N GLY A 247 -16.40 9.88 -6.63
CA GLY A 247 -16.87 8.95 -5.60
C GLY A 247 -15.74 8.00 -5.20
N TYR A 248 -15.89 7.30 -4.09
CA TYR A 248 -14.89 6.34 -3.64
C TYR A 248 -15.50 5.21 -2.80
N ARG A 249 -14.78 4.12 -2.73
CA ARG A 249 -15.11 2.95 -1.93
C ARG A 249 -13.87 2.45 -1.21
N GLY A 250 -14.05 1.57 -0.25
CA GLY A 250 -12.93 0.98 0.45
C GLY A 250 -13.34 0.09 1.60
N LEU A 251 -12.36 -0.19 2.44
CA LEU A 251 -12.54 -0.98 3.65
C LEU A 251 -12.12 -0.17 4.88
N ILE A 252 -12.89 -0.32 5.95
CA ILE A 252 -12.51 0.18 7.27
C ILE A 252 -12.38 -1.01 8.22
N TYR A 253 -11.28 -1.05 8.96
CA TYR A 253 -10.96 -2.08 9.94
C TYR A 253 -11.13 -1.47 11.33
N VAL A 254 -12.00 -2.06 12.12
CA VAL A 254 -12.28 -1.64 13.49
C VAL A 254 -11.87 -2.77 14.41
N GLU A 255 -10.91 -2.53 15.29
CA GLU A 255 -10.43 -3.53 16.25
C GLU A 255 -11.55 -3.91 17.19
N ARG A 256 -11.76 -5.23 17.38
CA ARG A 256 -12.93 -5.79 18.06
C ARG A 256 -13.10 -5.31 19.50
N ASP A 257 -12.00 -5.23 20.24
CA ASP A 257 -12.06 -5.00 21.70
C ASP A 257 -11.99 -3.50 22.04
N SER A 258 -11.17 -2.72 21.33
CA SER A 258 -11.04 -1.27 21.56
C SER A 258 -12.00 -0.42 20.75
N LEU A 259 -12.61 -0.97 19.69
CA LEU A 259 -13.47 -0.31 18.71
C LEU A 259 -12.79 0.87 18.00
N GLN A 260 -11.46 0.89 18.00
CA GLN A 260 -10.66 1.90 17.31
C GLN A 260 -10.40 1.49 15.86
N VAL A 261 -10.31 2.48 14.98
CA VAL A 261 -9.96 2.27 13.58
C VAL A 261 -8.48 1.95 13.46
N THR A 262 -8.15 0.81 12.83
CA THR A 262 -6.78 0.32 12.68
C THR A 262 -6.29 0.36 11.25
N ARG A 263 -7.20 0.41 10.25
CA ARG A 263 -6.89 0.59 8.83
C ARG A 263 -8.07 1.20 8.09
N ILE A 264 -7.76 2.06 7.14
CA ILE A 264 -8.68 2.54 6.11
C ILE A 264 -8.05 2.29 4.75
N THR A 265 -8.80 1.75 3.81
CA THR A 265 -8.42 1.73 2.40
C THR A 265 -9.39 2.58 1.61
N LEU A 266 -8.92 3.20 0.54
CA LEU A 266 -9.73 4.00 -0.37
C LEU A 266 -9.35 3.65 -1.81
N GLU A 267 -10.34 3.49 -2.66
CA GLU A 267 -10.21 3.34 -4.10
C GLU A 267 -11.18 4.33 -4.76
N ALA A 268 -10.65 5.23 -5.58
CA ALA A 268 -11.42 6.27 -6.24
C ALA A 268 -12.16 5.75 -7.49
N ASP A 269 -13.39 6.22 -7.68
CA ASP A 269 -14.18 5.99 -8.89
C ASP A 269 -13.96 7.15 -9.87
N ILE A 270 -12.82 7.11 -10.56
CA ILE A 270 -12.30 8.22 -11.39
C ILE A 270 -12.98 8.22 -12.76
N PRO A 271 -13.45 9.39 -13.28
CA PRO A 271 -13.97 9.49 -14.63
C PRO A 271 -12.95 9.06 -15.70
N VAL A 272 -13.43 8.40 -16.76
CA VAL A 272 -12.59 7.77 -17.80
C VAL A 272 -11.72 8.78 -18.57
N ASP A 273 -12.17 10.03 -18.68
CA ASP A 273 -11.48 11.11 -19.39
C ASP A 273 -10.46 11.87 -18.53
N PHE A 274 -10.33 11.53 -17.24
CA PHE A 274 -9.33 12.15 -16.37
C PHE A 274 -7.96 11.48 -16.58
N PRO A 275 -6.84 12.25 -16.55
CA PRO A 275 -5.50 11.71 -16.84
C PRO A 275 -5.06 10.58 -15.90
N VAL A 276 -5.45 10.63 -14.62
CA VAL A 276 -5.24 9.56 -13.65
C VAL A 276 -6.39 8.57 -13.77
N GLN A 277 -6.11 7.29 -14.04
CA GLN A 277 -7.12 6.23 -14.19
C GLN A 277 -7.37 5.46 -12.90
N GLU A 278 -6.38 5.38 -12.02
CA GLU A 278 -6.49 4.68 -10.73
C GLU A 278 -5.84 5.52 -9.64
N ALA A 279 -6.49 5.64 -8.51
CA ALA A 279 -5.92 6.17 -7.28
C ALA A 279 -6.43 5.34 -6.09
N GLN A 280 -5.49 4.81 -5.33
CA GLN A 280 -5.75 3.96 -4.17
C GLN A 280 -4.90 4.44 -3.01
N THR A 281 -5.47 4.39 -1.81
CA THR A 281 -4.76 4.69 -0.57
C THR A 281 -5.04 3.59 0.45
N THR A 282 -4.01 3.18 1.16
CA THR A 282 -4.15 2.35 2.38
C THR A 282 -3.47 3.09 3.51
N LEU A 283 -4.15 3.28 4.62
CA LEU A 283 -3.64 3.96 5.81
C LEU A 283 -3.81 3.04 7.02
N ASP A 284 -2.70 2.65 7.61
CA ASP A 284 -2.60 1.85 8.82
C ASP A 284 -2.34 2.72 10.04
N TYR A 285 -3.04 2.44 11.13
CA TYR A 285 -2.85 3.05 12.44
C TYR A 285 -2.34 2.00 13.43
N ASP A 286 -1.51 2.41 14.38
CA ASP A 286 -1.07 1.56 15.48
C ASP A 286 -0.96 2.35 16.78
N MET A 287 -1.01 1.60 17.90
CA MET A 287 -0.85 2.19 19.23
C MET A 287 0.59 2.65 19.42
N THR A 288 0.78 3.92 19.66
CA THR A 288 2.10 4.55 19.83
C THR A 288 2.15 5.30 21.14
N ASP A 289 3.23 5.09 21.90
CA ASP A 289 3.45 5.82 23.14
C ASP A 289 3.99 7.23 22.86
N ILE A 290 3.36 8.22 23.47
CA ILE A 290 3.89 9.58 23.57
C ILE A 290 3.94 9.97 25.04
N ASN A 291 5.12 9.95 25.61
CA ASN A 291 5.38 10.40 26.98
C ASN A 291 4.61 9.61 28.05
N GLY A 292 4.55 8.27 27.91
CA GLY A 292 3.90 7.36 28.84
C GLY A 292 2.38 7.23 28.63
N ARG A 293 1.83 7.81 27.54
CA ARG A 293 0.43 7.66 27.16
C ARG A 293 0.30 7.12 25.74
N GLY A 294 -0.51 6.07 25.57
CA GLY A 294 -0.78 5.46 24.27
C GLY A 294 -1.79 6.25 23.45
N PHE A 295 -1.50 6.43 22.17
CA PHE A 295 -2.38 7.04 21.17
C PHE A 295 -2.41 6.17 19.93
N MET A 296 -3.57 6.00 19.31
CA MET A 296 -3.68 5.38 18.00
C MET A 296 -3.22 6.39 16.94
N LEU A 297 -2.07 6.15 16.30
CA LEU A 297 -1.46 7.11 15.38
C LEU A 297 -1.15 6.44 14.03
N PRO A 298 -1.06 7.21 12.93
CA PRO A 298 -0.61 6.67 11.65
C PRO A 298 0.71 5.92 11.79
N LEU A 299 0.75 4.71 11.27
CA LEU A 299 1.95 3.87 11.20
C LEU A 299 2.56 3.91 9.81
N LYS A 300 1.72 3.65 8.81
CA LYS A 300 2.11 3.58 7.41
C LYS A 300 0.94 3.99 6.52
N ALA A 301 1.25 4.75 5.46
CA ALA A 301 0.34 4.94 4.34
C ALA A 301 0.98 4.38 3.06
N GLU A 302 0.17 3.87 2.16
CA GLU A 302 0.57 3.52 0.81
C GLU A 302 -0.39 4.18 -0.18
N VAL A 303 0.16 4.95 -1.12
CA VAL A 303 -0.60 5.59 -2.19
C VAL A 303 -0.17 4.99 -3.51
N ARG A 304 -1.12 4.53 -4.32
CA ARG A 304 -0.90 4.02 -5.67
C ARG A 304 -1.71 4.81 -6.65
N MET A 305 -1.10 5.16 -7.77
CA MET A 305 -1.75 5.85 -8.88
C MET A 305 -1.32 5.27 -10.21
N ARG A 306 -2.22 5.37 -11.20
CA ARG A 306 -1.94 5.02 -12.59
C ARG A 306 -2.23 6.22 -13.49
N GLU A 307 -1.28 6.57 -14.34
CA GLU A 307 -1.42 7.53 -15.43
C GLU A 307 -1.00 6.84 -16.74
N GLY A 308 -1.97 6.47 -17.56
CA GLY A 308 -1.72 5.62 -18.72
C GLY A 308 -1.04 4.31 -18.32
N LYS A 309 0.16 4.09 -18.80
CA LYS A 309 1.00 2.93 -18.41
C LYS A 309 1.92 3.19 -17.21
N HIS A 310 2.04 4.43 -16.77
CA HIS A 310 2.90 4.76 -15.64
C HIS A 310 2.20 4.41 -14.32
N LEU A 311 2.87 3.58 -13.52
CA LEU A 311 2.43 3.28 -12.16
C LEU A 311 3.32 4.04 -11.17
N VAL A 312 2.68 4.69 -10.22
CA VAL A 312 3.35 5.38 -9.11
C VAL A 312 2.92 4.74 -7.80
N LYS A 313 3.89 4.51 -6.92
CA LYS A 313 3.64 4.04 -5.57
C LYS A 313 4.46 4.85 -4.58
N ASN A 314 3.81 5.38 -3.55
CA ASN A 314 4.47 6.01 -2.42
C ASN A 314 4.20 5.20 -1.16
N GLU A 315 5.26 4.81 -0.47
CA GLU A 315 5.21 4.22 0.86
C GLU A 315 5.62 5.28 1.87
N VAL A 316 4.70 5.66 2.75
CA VAL A 316 4.88 6.70 3.76
C VAL A 316 4.87 6.03 5.14
N GLU A 317 5.93 6.20 5.89
CA GLU A 317 6.04 5.71 7.27
C GLU A 317 6.14 6.86 8.24
N PHE A 318 5.41 6.77 9.35
CA PHE A 318 5.42 7.75 10.43
C PHE A 318 6.19 7.16 11.61
N ARG A 319 7.29 7.80 11.98
CA ARG A 319 8.30 7.25 12.89
C ARG A 319 8.66 8.24 13.97
N MET A 320 9.22 7.73 15.07
CA MET A 320 9.82 8.54 16.14
C MET A 320 8.90 9.63 16.70
N TYR A 321 7.67 9.25 17.01
CA TYR A 321 6.71 10.14 17.66
C TYR A 321 7.25 10.64 19.01
N ARG A 322 7.15 11.94 19.24
CA ARG A 322 7.59 12.59 20.48
C ARG A 322 6.65 13.74 20.81
N LYS A 323 6.49 14.03 22.10
CA LYS A 323 5.76 15.21 22.53
C LYS A 323 6.40 16.48 21.95
N PHE A 324 5.59 17.41 21.48
CA PHE A 324 6.07 18.71 21.03
C PHE A 324 6.71 19.47 22.22
N GLY A 325 7.90 20.03 22.04
CA GLY A 325 8.63 20.78 23.07
C GLY A 325 9.77 21.58 22.49
N ALA A 326 10.20 22.64 23.21
CA ALA A 326 11.22 23.60 22.74
C ALA A 326 12.59 22.96 22.48
N ASP A 327 12.93 21.86 23.19
CA ASP A 327 14.23 21.18 23.13
C ASP A 327 14.22 19.87 22.30
N THR A 328 13.19 19.64 21.49
CA THR A 328 13.07 18.39 20.77
C THR A 328 13.93 18.42 19.51
N THR A 329 15.09 17.77 19.56
CA THR A 329 15.94 17.51 18.38
C THR A 329 15.55 16.19 17.76
N ILE A 330 15.26 16.17 16.45
CA ILE A 330 15.06 14.95 15.67
C ILE A 330 16.34 14.69 14.89
N THR A 331 16.92 13.50 15.07
CA THR A 331 17.99 13.00 14.18
C THR A 331 17.38 12.60 12.84
N PHE A 332 18.05 12.96 11.76
CA PHE A 332 17.49 12.83 10.40
C PHE A 332 18.05 11.64 9.61
N ASP A 333 18.60 10.66 10.30
CA ASP A 333 18.96 9.41 9.65
C ASP A 333 17.70 8.69 9.18
N THR A 334 17.69 8.29 7.91
CA THR A 334 16.55 7.55 7.34
C THR A 334 16.47 6.17 8.00
N PRO A 335 15.40 5.85 8.73
CA PRO A 335 15.26 4.53 9.35
C PRO A 335 15.05 3.46 8.29
N GLU A 336 15.45 2.23 8.64
CA GLU A 336 15.13 1.05 7.83
C GLU A 336 13.62 0.92 7.63
N PRO A 337 13.17 0.40 6.47
CA PRO A 337 11.76 0.20 6.20
C PRO A 337 11.10 -0.69 7.25
N LEU A 338 9.83 -0.40 7.55
CA LEU A 338 9.02 -1.30 8.37
C LEU A 338 8.97 -2.69 7.73
N PRO A 339 9.09 -3.78 8.53
CA PRO A 339 8.92 -5.12 7.99
C PRO A 339 7.51 -5.29 7.41
N ALA A 340 7.38 -6.06 6.34
CA ALA A 340 6.09 -6.29 5.67
C ALA A 340 5.01 -6.82 6.65
N THR A 341 5.42 -7.57 7.69
CA THR A 341 4.55 -8.08 8.74
C THR A 341 3.88 -6.99 9.57
N ALA A 342 4.43 -5.77 9.63
CA ALA A 342 3.85 -4.66 10.40
C ALA A 342 2.47 -4.24 9.90
N THR A 343 2.19 -4.44 8.61
CA THR A 343 0.90 -4.11 8.00
C THR A 343 0.23 -5.31 7.31
N GLN A 344 0.82 -6.51 7.42
CA GLN A 344 0.27 -7.71 6.82
C GLN A 344 -1.01 -8.15 7.55
N GLU A 345 -2.06 -8.36 6.76
CA GLU A 345 -3.27 -9.02 7.25
C GLU A 345 -3.05 -10.54 7.31
N THR A 346 -3.52 -11.15 8.38
CA THR A 346 -3.54 -12.60 8.54
C THR A 346 -4.99 -13.10 8.71
N PRO A 347 -5.26 -14.40 8.47
CA PRO A 347 -6.57 -14.96 8.80
C PRO A 347 -6.96 -14.65 10.24
N PRO A 348 -8.27 -14.52 10.54
CA PRO A 348 -8.72 -14.20 11.88
C PRO A 348 -8.27 -15.28 12.88
N ASN A 349 -7.69 -14.84 13.99
CA ASN A 349 -7.38 -15.72 15.14
C ASN A 349 -8.66 -16.06 15.89
N ASN A 350 -8.77 -17.28 16.43
CA ASN A 350 -9.89 -17.72 17.26
C ASN A 350 -9.92 -17.00 18.61
#